data_564f09574ed44d0690ed0025095c65df
#
_entry.id   564f09574ed44d0690ed0025095c65df
#
_cell.length_a   1.000
_cell.length_b   1.000
_cell.length_c   1.000
_cell.angle_alpha   90.00
_cell.angle_beta   90.00
_cell.angle_gamma   90.00
#
_symmetry.space_group_name_H-M   'P 1'
#
loop_
_entity.id
_entity.type
_entity.pdbx_description
1 polymer ?
#
loop_
_entity_poly.entity_id
_entity_poly.type
_entity_poly.pdbx_seq_one_letter_code
_entity_poly.pdbx_strand_id
1 'polypeptide(L)'
;MTIKSLTFNLQAFESGGRMSAITRSVLWLSFFAAILLAWAWMFMMARMMGVDWIGRPMEMMAMGDMPMMQMTSFGALFPMWAIMMAAMMLPTLVPTLRSYEDLMVSANGTRGGWIGVLLGYFVVWVGFAAVITLAQIALMASGLIDDLGIANSLWFAGALFIIVGLFQFTRAKEVCHGVCHAPGMYFLGHWKTGFGGGLRMGLGLGAFCVGCCWGFMALGFVGGVMSLLWMGLATLFMVIEKLPQIGHVVTKPMGVVLILAGLGCAVYGVIV
;
A
#
# COMPACT_ATOMS: atom_id res chain seq x y z
N MET A 1 8.53 17.67 -52.89
CA MET A 1 8.09 17.66 -51.47
C MET A 1 8.38 19.05 -50.93
N THR A 2 7.33 19.84 -50.68
CA THR A 2 7.45 21.29 -50.49
C THR A 2 7.83 21.59 -49.02
N ILE A 3 8.70 22.59 -48.78
CA ILE A 3 9.17 23.03 -47.43
C ILE A 3 8.00 23.27 -46.47
N LYS A 4 6.81 23.68 -46.93
CA LYS A 4 5.59 23.83 -46.17
C LYS A 4 5.05 22.52 -45.54
N SER A 5 5.28 21.37 -46.19
CA SER A 5 4.84 20.08 -45.65
C SER A 5 5.75 19.57 -44.53
N LEU A 6 7.02 19.93 -44.58
CA LEU A 6 8.01 19.61 -43.52
C LEU A 6 7.79 20.47 -42.26
N THR A 7 7.51 21.78 -42.45
CA THR A 7 7.22 22.64 -41.27
C THR A 7 5.90 22.30 -40.58
N PHE A 8 4.87 21.91 -41.33
CA PHE A 8 3.61 21.44 -40.78
C PHE A 8 3.76 20.14 -39.97
N ASN A 9 4.56 19.20 -40.47
CA ASN A 9 4.85 17.95 -39.77
C ASN A 9 5.69 18.16 -38.50
N LEU A 10 6.66 19.10 -38.52
CA LEU A 10 7.44 19.45 -37.34
C LEU A 10 6.59 20.12 -36.26
N GLN A 11 5.70 21.05 -36.64
CA GLN A 11 4.77 21.70 -35.67
C GLN A 11 3.76 20.69 -35.10
N ALA A 12 3.25 19.75 -35.90
CA ALA A 12 2.36 18.71 -35.40
C ALA A 12 3.09 17.73 -34.47
N PHE A 13 4.37 17.44 -34.77
CA PHE A 13 5.22 16.60 -33.89
C PHE A 13 5.55 17.31 -32.55
N GLU A 14 5.90 18.58 -32.58
CA GLU A 14 6.14 19.38 -31.36
C GLU A 14 4.87 19.58 -30.53
N SER A 15 3.71 19.84 -31.15
CA SER A 15 2.45 19.99 -30.42
C SER A 15 1.98 18.66 -29.83
N GLY A 16 2.14 17.53 -30.54
CA GLY A 16 1.86 16.19 -30.05
C GLY A 16 2.76 15.80 -28.89
N GLY A 17 4.05 16.11 -28.96
CA GLY A 17 5.02 15.88 -27.91
C GLY A 17 4.72 16.70 -26.64
N ARG A 18 4.36 17.98 -26.79
CA ARG A 18 4.01 18.87 -25.66
C ARG A 18 2.72 18.43 -24.98
N MET A 19 1.69 18.06 -25.73
CA MET A 19 0.43 17.57 -25.18
C MET A 19 0.60 16.22 -24.48
N SER A 20 1.44 15.34 -24.99
CA SER A 20 1.82 14.08 -24.32
C SER A 20 2.58 14.32 -23.01
N ALA A 21 3.49 15.29 -22.97
CA ALA A 21 4.22 15.66 -21.74
C ALA A 21 3.30 16.26 -20.67
N ILE A 22 2.38 17.14 -21.07
CA ILE A 22 1.39 17.72 -20.14
C ILE A 22 0.49 16.63 -19.55
N THR A 23 -0.04 15.73 -20.37
CA THR A 23 -0.88 14.62 -19.90
C THR A 23 -0.13 13.73 -18.90
N ARG A 24 1.13 13.42 -19.18
CA ARG A 24 2.01 12.68 -18.26
C ARG A 24 2.14 13.39 -16.91
N SER A 25 2.45 14.68 -16.94
CA SER A 25 2.62 15.49 -15.73
C SER A 25 1.33 15.53 -14.91
N VAL A 26 0.17 15.71 -15.56
CA VAL A 26 -1.13 15.73 -14.89
C VAL A 26 -1.43 14.37 -14.21
N LEU A 27 -1.16 13.25 -14.89
CA LEU A 27 -1.36 11.92 -14.31
C LEU A 27 -0.49 11.70 -13.06
N TRP A 28 0.80 12.04 -13.13
CA TRP A 28 1.69 11.91 -11.98
C TRP A 28 1.35 12.87 -10.85
N LEU A 29 1.01 14.13 -11.15
CA LEU A 29 0.57 15.10 -10.14
C LEU A 29 -0.70 14.64 -9.44
N SER A 30 -1.70 14.16 -10.19
CA SER A 30 -2.94 13.61 -9.63
C SER A 30 -2.67 12.38 -8.76
N PHE A 31 -1.76 11.51 -9.18
CA PHE A 31 -1.36 10.34 -8.43
C PHE A 31 -0.69 10.70 -7.10
N PHE A 32 0.29 11.62 -7.09
CA PHE A 32 0.92 12.06 -5.85
C PHE A 32 -0.02 12.88 -4.97
N ALA A 33 -0.91 13.69 -5.57
CA ALA A 33 -1.96 14.41 -4.84
C ALA A 33 -2.89 13.41 -4.11
N ALA A 34 -3.29 12.32 -4.77
CA ALA A 34 -4.10 11.27 -4.13
C ALA A 34 -3.40 10.64 -2.93
N ILE A 35 -2.08 10.37 -3.04
CA ILE A 35 -1.28 9.85 -1.91
C ILE A 35 -1.28 10.85 -0.74
N LEU A 36 -0.99 12.12 -1.01
CA LEU A 36 -0.94 13.15 0.02
C LEU A 36 -2.31 13.37 0.67
N LEU A 37 -3.39 13.37 -0.10
CA LEU A 37 -4.75 13.47 0.40
C LEU A 37 -5.12 12.27 1.28
N ALA A 38 -4.73 11.05 0.89
CA ALA A 38 -4.95 9.87 1.70
C ALA A 38 -4.22 9.96 3.06
N TRP A 39 -2.95 10.39 3.08
CA TRP A 39 -2.21 10.62 4.32
C TRP A 39 -2.79 11.76 5.16
N ALA A 40 -3.21 12.87 4.55
CA ALA A 40 -3.86 13.97 5.25
C ALA A 40 -5.18 13.52 5.88
N TRP A 41 -5.98 12.72 5.16
CA TRP A 41 -7.20 12.13 5.70
C TRP A 41 -6.92 11.22 6.88
N MET A 42 -5.91 10.34 6.80
CA MET A 42 -5.51 9.47 7.92
C MET A 42 -5.07 10.27 9.15
N PHE A 43 -4.31 11.34 8.93
CA PHE A 43 -3.93 12.25 10.02
C PHE A 43 -5.16 12.89 10.68
N MET A 44 -6.10 13.40 9.89
CA MET A 44 -7.33 14.00 10.42
C MET A 44 -8.16 12.97 11.19
N MET A 45 -8.28 11.75 10.65
CA MET A 45 -9.03 10.67 11.30
C MET A 45 -8.40 10.26 12.64
N ALA A 46 -7.07 10.09 12.70
CA ALA A 46 -6.36 9.79 13.93
C ALA A 46 -6.62 10.88 15.01
N ARG A 47 -6.61 12.16 14.60
CA ARG A 47 -6.93 13.28 15.49
C ARG A 47 -8.38 13.24 15.97
N MET A 48 -9.34 12.91 15.09
CA MET A 48 -10.75 12.77 15.46
C MET A 48 -11.01 11.59 16.39
N MET A 49 -10.20 10.54 16.33
CA MET A 49 -10.24 9.41 17.25
C MET A 49 -9.51 9.68 18.57
N GLY A 50 -8.96 10.88 18.76
CA GLY A 50 -8.27 11.24 20.00
C GLY A 50 -6.93 10.52 20.19
N VAL A 51 -6.28 10.06 19.11
CA VAL A 51 -4.96 9.44 19.17
C VAL A 51 -3.87 10.36 18.63
N ASP A 52 -2.69 10.27 19.23
CA ASP A 52 -1.50 10.98 18.78
C ASP A 52 -0.87 10.30 17.53
N TRP A 53 0.22 10.85 17.02
CA TRP A 53 0.92 10.33 15.85
C TRP A 53 1.59 8.95 16.07
N ILE A 54 1.75 8.54 17.35
CA ILE A 54 2.26 7.22 17.75
C ILE A 54 1.11 6.21 17.91
N GLY A 55 -0.15 6.68 17.94
CA GLY A 55 -1.33 5.85 18.16
C GLY A 55 -1.74 5.72 19.62
N ARG A 56 -1.21 6.57 20.52
CA ARG A 56 -1.59 6.60 21.93
C ARG A 56 -2.81 7.49 22.11
N PRO A 57 -3.75 7.12 23.01
CA PRO A 57 -4.82 8.03 23.39
C PRO A 57 -4.24 9.34 23.92
N MET A 58 -4.68 10.46 23.37
CA MET A 58 -4.34 11.77 23.92
C MET A 58 -5.13 11.97 25.20
N GLU A 59 -4.46 12.30 26.32
CA GLU A 59 -5.13 12.79 27.51
C GLU A 59 -5.87 14.08 27.12
N MET A 60 -7.17 13.97 26.91
CA MET A 60 -8.01 15.14 26.63
C MET A 60 -8.11 15.95 27.91
N MET A 61 -7.31 17.00 28.03
CA MET A 61 -7.65 18.12 28.90
C MET A 61 -9.03 18.61 28.47
N ALA A 62 -10.04 18.24 29.23
CA ALA A 62 -11.35 18.90 29.38
C ALA A 62 -11.89 19.67 28.16
N MET A 63 -12.00 19.05 27.01
CA MET A 63 -12.96 19.45 25.99
C MET A 63 -14.16 18.51 26.12
N GLY A 64 -15.21 19.05 26.75
CA GLY A 64 -16.39 18.34 27.20
C GLY A 64 -16.95 17.35 26.18
N ASP A 65 -17.51 16.26 26.68
CA ASP A 65 -18.48 15.28 26.14
C ASP A 65 -18.67 15.20 24.61
N MET A 66 -17.59 15.22 23.84
CA MET A 66 -17.71 14.74 22.47
C MET A 66 -17.56 13.20 22.50
N PRO A 67 -18.61 12.45 22.14
CA PRO A 67 -18.50 11.00 22.08
C PRO A 67 -17.39 10.62 21.10
N MET A 68 -16.34 9.95 21.61
CA MET A 68 -15.34 9.34 20.74
C MET A 68 -16.07 8.44 19.75
N MET A 69 -15.80 8.62 18.46
CA MET A 69 -16.47 7.86 17.39
C MET A 69 -16.00 6.41 17.49
N GLN A 70 -16.81 5.57 18.12
CA GLN A 70 -16.54 4.12 18.18
C GLN A 70 -16.69 3.52 16.78
N MET A 71 -15.57 3.18 16.18
CA MET A 71 -15.53 2.50 14.88
C MET A 71 -15.62 0.98 15.07
N THR A 72 -16.83 0.46 15.30
CA THR A 72 -17.06 -0.99 15.50
C THR A 72 -17.80 -1.64 14.33
N SER A 73 -18.36 -0.84 13.43
CA SER A 73 -19.14 -1.34 12.30
C SER A 73 -18.30 -1.46 11.02
N PHE A 74 -18.66 -2.40 10.13
CA PHE A 74 -18.05 -2.55 8.82
C PHE A 74 -18.09 -1.25 8.01
N GLY A 75 -19.21 -0.53 8.06
CA GLY A 75 -19.38 0.73 7.32
C GLY A 75 -18.44 1.86 7.77
N ALA A 76 -18.01 1.85 9.02
CA ALA A 76 -17.04 2.82 9.55
C ALA A 76 -15.58 2.36 9.31
N LEU A 77 -15.27 1.08 9.55
CA LEU A 77 -13.92 0.53 9.42
C LEU A 77 -13.47 0.35 7.96
N PHE A 78 -14.35 -0.08 7.08
CA PHE A 78 -13.98 -0.37 5.69
C PHE A 78 -13.44 0.86 4.93
N PRO A 79 -14.08 2.06 4.95
CA PRO A 79 -13.51 3.26 4.34
C PRO A 79 -12.15 3.64 4.93
N MET A 80 -11.97 3.50 6.23
CA MET A 80 -10.72 3.72 6.91
C MET A 80 -9.62 2.83 6.34
N TRP A 81 -9.85 1.49 6.26
CA TRP A 81 -8.91 0.56 5.69
C TRP A 81 -8.65 0.81 4.21
N ALA A 82 -9.68 1.14 3.42
CA ALA A 82 -9.53 1.44 2.00
C ALA A 82 -8.63 2.67 1.74
N ILE A 83 -8.81 3.74 2.53
CA ILE A 83 -7.97 4.93 2.44
C ILE A 83 -6.55 4.63 2.93
N MET A 84 -6.40 3.85 3.98
CA MET A 84 -5.11 3.40 4.48
C MET A 84 -4.36 2.57 3.42
N MET A 85 -5.05 1.67 2.70
CA MET A 85 -4.45 0.94 1.58
C MET A 85 -3.99 1.89 0.47
N ALA A 86 -4.75 2.95 0.17
CA ALA A 86 -4.31 3.97 -0.78
C ALA A 86 -3.05 4.68 -0.28
N ALA A 87 -3.05 5.17 0.97
CA ALA A 87 -1.92 5.89 1.55
C ALA A 87 -0.62 5.08 1.53
N MET A 88 -0.70 3.79 1.88
CA MET A 88 0.47 2.93 2.04
C MET A 88 0.90 2.25 0.73
N MET A 89 -0.04 1.87 -0.13
CA MET A 89 0.24 1.03 -1.29
C MET A 89 0.44 1.79 -2.59
N LEU A 90 -0.14 2.98 -2.76
CA LEU A 90 0.13 3.78 -3.95
C LEU A 90 1.60 4.18 -4.06
N PRO A 91 2.31 4.62 -3.00
CA PRO A 91 3.74 4.90 -3.12
C PRO A 91 4.56 3.71 -3.64
N THR A 92 4.19 2.50 -3.23
CA THR A 92 4.88 1.28 -3.65
C THR A 92 4.63 0.91 -5.13
N LEU A 93 3.64 1.51 -5.78
CA LEU A 93 3.31 1.28 -7.19
C LEU A 93 4.14 2.15 -8.16
N VAL A 94 4.85 3.17 -7.67
CA VAL A 94 5.65 4.09 -8.50
C VAL A 94 6.62 3.37 -9.44
N PRO A 95 7.45 2.40 -8.99
CA PRO A 95 8.35 1.68 -9.89
C PRO A 95 7.61 0.92 -10.99
N THR A 96 6.46 0.35 -10.65
CA THR A 96 5.60 -0.40 -11.59
C THR A 96 5.03 0.50 -12.68
N LEU A 97 4.48 1.66 -12.30
CA LEU A 97 3.93 2.62 -13.27
C LEU A 97 5.00 3.22 -14.17
N ARG A 98 6.22 3.43 -13.65
CA ARG A 98 7.38 3.82 -14.46
C ARG A 98 7.76 2.74 -15.46
N SER A 99 7.86 1.49 -15.01
CA SER A 99 8.15 0.36 -15.91
C SER A 99 7.09 0.22 -17.01
N TYR A 100 5.82 0.49 -16.70
CA TYR A 100 4.77 0.55 -17.73
C TYR A 100 5.01 1.69 -18.73
N GLU A 101 5.38 2.89 -18.27
CA GLU A 101 5.68 4.03 -19.15
C GLU A 101 6.87 3.75 -20.08
N ASP A 102 7.93 3.13 -19.56
CA ASP A 102 9.12 2.80 -20.33
C ASP A 102 8.79 1.82 -21.48
N LEU A 103 7.89 0.86 -21.24
CA LEU A 103 7.43 -0.09 -22.25
C LEU A 103 6.36 0.49 -23.20
N MET A 104 5.69 1.57 -22.79
CA MET A 104 4.53 2.10 -23.51
C MET A 104 4.85 2.50 -24.95
N VAL A 105 6.04 3.05 -25.20
CA VAL A 105 6.46 3.51 -26.54
C VAL A 105 6.78 2.33 -27.45
N SER A 106 7.49 1.32 -26.93
CA SER A 106 7.93 0.17 -27.73
C SER A 106 6.83 -0.87 -27.95
N ALA A 107 5.86 -0.97 -27.02
CA ALA A 107 4.83 -2.00 -27.02
C ALA A 107 3.42 -1.47 -27.32
N ASN A 108 3.28 -0.32 -27.99
CA ASN A 108 1.99 0.32 -28.31
C ASN A 108 1.07 0.49 -27.09
N GLY A 109 1.64 0.85 -25.95
CA GLY A 109 0.89 1.13 -24.74
C GLY A 109 0.09 2.42 -24.83
N THR A 110 -0.92 2.55 -23.99
CA THR A 110 -1.80 3.72 -23.96
C THR A 110 -1.88 4.32 -22.56
N ARG A 111 -2.21 5.61 -22.46
CA ARG A 111 -2.49 6.27 -21.18
C ARG A 111 -3.69 5.62 -20.46
N GLY A 112 -4.68 5.17 -21.22
CA GLY A 112 -5.79 4.37 -20.67
C GLY A 112 -5.30 3.07 -20.03
N GLY A 113 -4.29 2.42 -20.61
CA GLY A 113 -3.65 1.25 -20.00
C GLY A 113 -2.93 1.57 -18.69
N TRP A 114 -2.23 2.70 -18.60
CA TRP A 114 -1.61 3.17 -17.37
C TRP A 114 -2.63 3.36 -16.25
N ILE A 115 -3.76 4.03 -16.54
CA ILE A 115 -4.88 4.18 -15.60
C ILE A 115 -5.48 2.81 -15.27
N GLY A 116 -5.60 1.92 -16.25
CA GLY A 116 -6.06 0.56 -16.05
C GLY A 116 -5.20 -0.21 -15.04
N VAL A 117 -3.87 -0.13 -15.16
CA VAL A 117 -2.93 -0.76 -14.21
C VAL A 117 -3.13 -0.21 -12.81
N LEU A 118 -3.23 1.12 -12.67
CA LEU A 118 -3.46 1.79 -11.37
C LEU A 118 -4.77 1.33 -10.73
N LEU A 119 -5.88 1.36 -11.50
CA LEU A 119 -7.19 0.98 -10.99
C LEU A 119 -7.28 -0.52 -10.68
N GLY A 120 -6.76 -1.39 -11.54
CA GLY A 120 -6.73 -2.84 -11.29
C GLY A 120 -5.97 -3.20 -10.03
N TYR A 121 -4.81 -2.58 -9.84
CA TYR A 121 -4.03 -2.74 -8.62
C TYR A 121 -4.81 -2.29 -7.38
N PHE A 122 -5.44 -1.11 -7.44
CA PHE A 122 -6.16 -0.56 -6.30
C PHE A 122 -7.44 -1.35 -5.97
N VAL A 123 -8.16 -1.86 -6.98
CA VAL A 123 -9.34 -2.73 -6.75
C VAL A 123 -9.00 -3.95 -5.90
N VAL A 124 -7.85 -4.59 -6.13
CA VAL A 124 -7.41 -5.72 -5.30
C VAL A 124 -7.15 -5.28 -3.85
N TRP A 125 -6.53 -4.13 -3.65
CA TRP A 125 -6.28 -3.60 -2.31
C TRP A 125 -7.57 -3.18 -1.59
N VAL A 126 -8.56 -2.66 -2.30
CA VAL A 126 -9.91 -2.40 -1.73
C VAL A 126 -10.59 -3.71 -1.34
N GLY A 127 -10.46 -4.76 -2.17
CA GLY A 127 -10.91 -6.10 -1.81
C GLY A 127 -10.22 -6.63 -0.54
N PHE A 128 -8.90 -6.45 -0.43
CA PHE A 128 -8.17 -6.82 0.78
C PHE A 128 -8.56 -5.96 1.99
N ALA A 129 -8.87 -4.68 1.80
CA ALA A 129 -9.41 -3.81 2.85
C ALA A 129 -10.71 -4.37 3.44
N ALA A 130 -11.60 -4.94 2.61
CA ALA A 130 -12.80 -5.60 3.11
C ALA A 130 -12.46 -6.84 3.95
N VAL A 131 -11.51 -7.65 3.50
CA VAL A 131 -11.07 -8.86 4.24
C VAL A 131 -10.47 -8.50 5.60
N ILE A 132 -9.56 -7.51 5.65
CA ILE A 132 -8.91 -7.12 6.92
C ILE A 132 -9.90 -6.40 7.85
N THR A 133 -10.89 -5.68 7.32
CA THR A 133 -12.00 -5.11 8.10
C THR A 133 -12.80 -6.20 8.79
N LEU A 134 -13.16 -7.26 8.08
CA LEU A 134 -13.86 -8.41 8.67
C LEU A 134 -13.01 -9.11 9.72
N ALA A 135 -11.70 -9.25 9.45
CA ALA A 135 -10.75 -9.80 10.41
C ALA A 135 -10.67 -8.94 11.68
N GLN A 136 -10.62 -7.61 11.54
CA GLN A 136 -10.62 -6.69 12.69
C GLN A 136 -11.88 -6.86 13.53
N ILE A 137 -13.07 -6.87 12.93
CA ILE A 137 -14.34 -7.07 13.64
C ILE A 137 -14.35 -8.40 14.38
N ALA A 138 -13.89 -9.48 13.75
CA ALA A 138 -13.81 -10.78 14.41
C ALA A 138 -12.81 -10.81 15.57
N LEU A 139 -11.65 -10.15 15.44
CA LEU A 139 -10.66 -10.03 16.49
C LEU A 139 -11.17 -9.18 17.67
N MET A 140 -11.90 -8.09 17.42
CA MET A 140 -12.57 -7.28 18.44
C MET A 140 -13.64 -8.10 19.18
N ALA A 141 -14.48 -8.82 18.43
CA ALA A 141 -15.52 -9.68 19.01
C ALA A 141 -14.94 -10.82 19.88
N SER A 142 -13.73 -11.29 19.57
CA SER A 142 -13.01 -12.30 20.37
C SER A 142 -12.24 -11.71 21.56
N GLY A 143 -12.18 -10.38 21.71
CA GLY A 143 -11.42 -9.69 22.75
C GLY A 143 -9.90 -9.73 22.56
N LEU A 144 -9.39 -10.14 21.38
CA LEU A 144 -7.94 -10.19 21.10
C LEU A 144 -7.35 -8.80 20.83
N ILE A 145 -8.17 -7.88 20.35
CA ILE A 145 -7.80 -6.47 20.13
C ILE A 145 -8.84 -5.55 20.76
N ASP A 146 -8.43 -4.32 21.08
CA ASP A 146 -9.30 -3.28 21.60
C ASP A 146 -10.05 -2.52 20.48
N ASP A 147 -10.87 -1.53 20.87
CA ASP A 147 -11.64 -0.67 19.96
C ASP A 147 -10.74 0.21 19.04
N LEU A 148 -9.49 0.43 19.39
CA LEU A 148 -8.50 1.11 18.59
C LEU A 148 -7.75 0.17 17.64
N GLY A 149 -8.07 -1.13 17.68
CA GLY A 149 -7.42 -2.15 16.86
C GLY A 149 -6.02 -2.51 17.35
N ILE A 150 -5.76 -2.37 18.66
CA ILE A 150 -4.47 -2.71 19.29
C ILE A 150 -4.60 -4.05 20.01
N ALA A 151 -3.59 -4.90 19.90
CA ALA A 151 -3.54 -6.20 20.55
C ALA A 151 -3.60 -6.07 22.07
N ASN A 152 -4.58 -6.73 22.70
CA ASN A 152 -4.78 -6.76 24.16
C ASN A 152 -3.79 -7.69 24.89
N SER A 153 -3.10 -8.57 24.14
CA SER A 153 -2.22 -9.58 24.69
C SER A 153 -0.87 -9.57 24.00
N LEU A 154 0.20 -9.58 24.80
CA LEU A 154 1.58 -9.75 24.30
C LEU A 154 1.79 -11.08 23.57
N TRP A 155 1.04 -12.12 23.95
CA TRP A 155 1.08 -13.41 23.26
C TRP A 155 0.51 -13.33 21.85
N PHE A 156 -0.61 -12.63 21.67
CA PHE A 156 -1.20 -12.41 20.35
C PHE A 156 -0.29 -11.52 19.49
N ALA A 157 0.25 -10.44 20.04
CA ALA A 157 1.22 -9.58 19.36
C ALA A 157 2.48 -10.36 18.97
N GLY A 158 3.03 -11.16 19.88
CA GLY A 158 4.20 -12.02 19.64
C GLY A 158 3.94 -13.05 18.56
N ALA A 159 2.77 -13.69 18.58
CA ALA A 159 2.38 -14.65 17.53
C ALA A 159 2.29 -13.99 16.15
N LEU A 160 1.70 -12.80 16.04
CA LEU A 160 1.65 -12.04 14.78
C LEU A 160 3.04 -11.70 14.26
N PHE A 161 3.93 -11.20 15.11
CA PHE A 161 5.31 -10.93 14.74
C PHE A 161 6.03 -12.17 14.23
N ILE A 162 5.90 -13.31 14.92
CA ILE A 162 6.54 -14.58 14.52
C ILE A 162 5.96 -15.07 13.19
N ILE A 163 4.63 -15.06 13.02
CA ILE A 163 3.99 -15.51 11.78
C ILE A 163 4.46 -14.66 10.60
N VAL A 164 4.43 -13.33 10.72
CA VAL A 164 4.85 -12.42 9.66
C VAL A 164 6.35 -12.52 9.41
N GLY A 165 7.14 -12.70 10.47
CA GLY A 165 8.58 -12.92 10.38
C GLY A 165 8.94 -14.22 9.65
N LEU A 166 8.29 -15.33 9.99
CA LEU A 166 8.47 -16.61 9.29
C LEU A 166 8.02 -16.54 7.83
N PHE A 167 6.93 -15.81 7.56
CA PHE A 167 6.45 -15.59 6.21
C PHE A 167 7.52 -14.97 5.29
N GLN A 168 8.42 -14.11 5.81
CA GLN A 168 9.50 -13.50 5.03
C GLN A 168 10.48 -14.53 4.43
N PHE A 169 10.53 -15.75 4.97
CA PHE A 169 11.40 -16.83 4.50
C PHE A 169 10.69 -17.83 3.59
N THR A 170 9.39 -17.64 3.34
CA THR A 170 8.60 -18.59 2.53
C THR A 170 8.81 -18.40 1.03
N ARG A 171 8.65 -19.49 0.26
CA ARG A 171 8.63 -19.43 -1.21
C ARG A 171 7.48 -18.56 -1.74
N ALA A 172 6.34 -18.52 -1.04
CA ALA A 172 5.22 -17.67 -1.40
C ALA A 172 5.61 -16.19 -1.40
N LYS A 173 6.30 -15.73 -0.34
CA LYS A 173 6.86 -14.37 -0.28
C LYS A 173 7.86 -14.13 -1.41
N GLU A 174 8.75 -15.07 -1.66
CA GLU A 174 9.81 -14.94 -2.67
C GLU A 174 9.23 -14.79 -4.09
N VAL A 175 8.24 -15.61 -4.46
CA VAL A 175 7.55 -15.52 -5.76
C VAL A 175 6.77 -14.21 -5.89
N CYS A 176 5.95 -13.87 -4.90
CA CYS A 176 5.15 -12.64 -4.94
C CYS A 176 6.05 -11.39 -4.97
N HIS A 177 7.12 -11.38 -4.16
CA HIS A 177 8.08 -10.29 -4.10
C HIS A 177 8.84 -10.15 -5.43
N GLY A 178 9.24 -11.26 -6.05
CA GLY A 178 9.94 -11.24 -7.35
C GLY A 178 9.15 -10.52 -8.44
N VAL A 179 7.84 -10.72 -8.51
CA VAL A 179 6.96 -10.00 -9.45
C VAL A 179 6.90 -8.49 -9.12
N CYS A 180 6.80 -8.14 -7.84
CA CYS A 180 6.74 -6.74 -7.41
C CYS A 180 8.07 -6.00 -7.58
N HIS A 181 9.20 -6.73 -7.45
CA HIS A 181 10.55 -6.19 -7.57
C HIS A 181 10.99 -5.97 -9.03
N ALA A 182 10.50 -6.80 -9.95
CA ALA A 182 10.82 -6.72 -11.38
C ALA A 182 9.54 -6.57 -12.25
N PRO A 183 8.76 -5.50 -12.09
CA PRO A 183 7.47 -5.33 -12.78
C PRO A 183 7.61 -5.29 -14.30
N GLY A 184 8.75 -4.85 -14.83
CA GLY A 184 9.05 -4.89 -16.26
C GLY A 184 9.01 -6.31 -16.82
N MET A 185 9.55 -7.29 -16.11
CA MET A 185 9.50 -8.71 -16.54
C MET A 185 8.08 -9.25 -16.55
N TYR A 186 7.28 -8.86 -15.55
CA TYR A 186 5.86 -9.21 -15.52
C TYR A 186 5.12 -8.65 -16.73
N PHE A 187 5.34 -7.38 -17.07
CA PHE A 187 4.72 -6.76 -18.24
C PHE A 187 5.14 -7.44 -19.54
N LEU A 188 6.42 -7.79 -19.72
CA LEU A 188 6.89 -8.47 -20.92
C LEU A 188 6.17 -9.81 -21.15
N GLY A 189 5.85 -10.54 -20.07
CA GLY A 189 5.13 -11.82 -20.17
C GLY A 189 3.60 -11.68 -20.29
N HIS A 190 3.01 -10.55 -19.89
CA HIS A 190 1.56 -10.40 -19.78
C HIS A 190 1.00 -9.17 -20.50
N TRP A 191 1.80 -8.56 -21.38
CA TRP A 191 1.45 -7.30 -22.03
C TRP A 191 0.13 -7.34 -22.77
N LYS A 192 -0.75 -6.42 -22.44
CA LYS A 192 -2.01 -6.19 -23.13
C LYS A 192 -2.25 -4.69 -23.27
N THR A 193 -2.63 -4.26 -24.45
CA THR A 193 -2.87 -2.84 -24.77
C THR A 193 -4.25 -2.38 -24.31
N GLY A 194 -4.42 -1.06 -24.19
CA GLY A 194 -5.69 -0.43 -23.84
C GLY A 194 -6.03 -0.52 -22.36
N PHE A 195 -7.15 0.13 -21.98
CA PHE A 195 -7.60 0.22 -20.58
C PHE A 195 -7.88 -1.17 -19.97
N GLY A 196 -8.63 -2.02 -20.65
CA GLY A 196 -8.96 -3.37 -20.15
C GLY A 196 -7.73 -4.28 -20.01
N GLY A 197 -6.74 -4.12 -20.94
CA GLY A 197 -5.45 -4.79 -20.84
C GLY A 197 -4.69 -4.35 -19.59
N GLY A 198 -4.60 -3.03 -19.37
CA GLY A 198 -4.02 -2.44 -18.17
C GLY A 198 -4.71 -2.89 -16.89
N LEU A 199 -6.04 -2.87 -16.86
CA LEU A 199 -6.82 -3.32 -15.70
C LEU A 199 -6.49 -4.76 -15.32
N ARG A 200 -6.44 -5.67 -16.31
CA ARG A 200 -6.11 -7.08 -16.07
C ARG A 200 -4.68 -7.26 -15.55
N MET A 201 -3.72 -6.54 -16.10
CA MET A 201 -2.34 -6.56 -15.61
C MET A 201 -2.26 -5.98 -14.19
N GLY A 202 -2.99 -4.90 -13.91
CA GLY A 202 -3.07 -4.29 -12.59
C GLY A 202 -3.69 -5.21 -11.53
N LEU A 203 -4.76 -5.94 -11.87
CA LEU A 203 -5.35 -6.95 -10.98
C LEU A 203 -4.32 -8.04 -10.61
N GLY A 204 -3.58 -8.58 -11.58
CA GLY A 204 -2.54 -9.56 -11.32
C GLY A 204 -1.43 -9.01 -10.42
N LEU A 205 -0.91 -7.81 -10.72
CA LEU A 205 0.11 -7.14 -9.91
C LEU A 205 -0.40 -6.85 -8.49
N GLY A 206 -1.65 -6.42 -8.35
CA GLY A 206 -2.29 -6.21 -7.05
C GLY A 206 -2.35 -7.49 -6.22
N ALA A 207 -2.74 -8.62 -6.83
CA ALA A 207 -2.80 -9.91 -6.17
C ALA A 207 -1.41 -10.36 -5.66
N PHE A 208 -0.37 -10.26 -6.48
CA PHE A 208 1.00 -10.54 -6.05
C PHE A 208 1.45 -9.59 -4.94
N CYS A 209 1.08 -8.30 -5.03
CA CYS A 209 1.44 -7.34 -4.01
C CYS A 209 0.74 -7.60 -2.67
N VAL A 210 -0.55 -7.92 -2.65
CA VAL A 210 -1.23 -8.38 -1.43
C VAL A 210 -0.52 -9.63 -0.88
N GLY A 211 -0.19 -10.59 -1.74
CA GLY A 211 0.54 -11.78 -1.36
C GLY A 211 1.88 -11.52 -0.67
N CYS A 212 2.62 -10.48 -1.06
CA CYS A 212 3.90 -10.15 -0.41
C CYS A 212 3.79 -9.20 0.79
N CYS A 213 2.74 -8.36 0.87
CA CYS A 213 2.68 -7.25 1.84
C CYS A 213 1.59 -7.42 2.93
N TRP A 214 0.71 -8.42 2.82
CA TRP A 214 -0.41 -8.62 3.78
C TRP A 214 0.04 -8.64 5.24
N GLY A 215 1.20 -9.25 5.51
CA GLY A 215 1.73 -9.38 6.87
C GLY A 215 2.01 -8.04 7.53
N PHE A 216 2.55 -7.06 6.78
CA PHE A 216 2.79 -5.72 7.32
C PHE A 216 1.50 -4.98 7.63
N MET A 217 0.41 -5.25 6.88
CA MET A 217 -0.92 -4.72 7.20
C MET A 217 -1.47 -5.36 8.48
N ALA A 218 -1.29 -6.68 8.66
CA ALA A 218 -1.70 -7.38 9.87
C ALA A 218 -0.92 -6.92 11.12
N LEU A 219 0.34 -6.52 10.97
CA LEU A 219 1.12 -5.93 12.07
C LEU A 219 0.59 -4.57 12.53
N GLY A 220 -0.32 -3.93 11.79
CA GLY A 220 -1.08 -2.78 12.26
C GLY A 220 -1.84 -3.06 13.56
N PHE A 221 -2.29 -4.31 13.77
CA PHE A 221 -2.93 -4.71 15.03
C PHE A 221 -1.98 -4.79 16.23
N VAL A 222 -0.68 -4.72 16.03
CA VAL A 222 0.31 -4.68 17.10
C VAL A 222 0.73 -3.23 17.40
N GLY A 223 1.10 -2.49 16.34
CA GLY A 223 1.57 -1.11 16.48
C GLY A 223 0.46 -0.07 16.64
N GLY A 224 -0.81 -0.51 16.49
CA GLY A 224 -1.98 0.35 16.45
C GLY A 224 -2.37 0.71 15.01
N VAL A 225 -3.61 0.36 14.63
CA VAL A 225 -4.13 0.61 13.28
C VAL A 225 -4.11 2.11 12.94
N MET A 226 -4.25 2.99 13.93
CA MET A 226 -4.24 4.45 13.77
C MET A 226 -2.87 5.09 14.07
N SER A 227 -1.82 4.32 14.31
CA SER A 227 -0.47 4.85 14.50
C SER A 227 0.14 5.29 13.17
N LEU A 228 0.20 6.60 12.94
CA LEU A 228 0.81 7.17 11.72
C LEU A 228 2.30 6.84 11.61
N LEU A 229 3.00 6.79 12.75
CA LEU A 229 4.40 6.41 12.79
C LEU A 229 4.59 4.96 12.33
N TRP A 230 3.79 4.03 12.88
CA TRP A 230 3.86 2.62 12.52
C TRP A 230 3.54 2.40 11.05
N MET A 231 2.46 3.01 10.57
CA MET A 231 2.06 2.94 9.16
C MET A 231 3.11 3.56 8.23
N GLY A 232 3.70 4.70 8.63
CA GLY A 232 4.76 5.36 7.87
C GLY A 232 6.02 4.49 7.77
N LEU A 233 6.47 3.88 8.87
CA LEU A 233 7.61 2.96 8.89
C LEU A 233 7.35 1.70 8.07
N ALA A 234 6.15 1.11 8.19
CA ALA A 234 5.75 -0.03 7.37
C ALA A 234 5.72 0.32 5.87
N THR A 235 5.18 1.48 5.52
CA THR A 235 5.17 1.98 4.14
C THR A 235 6.59 2.19 3.62
N LEU A 236 7.44 2.86 4.39
CA LEU A 236 8.84 3.09 4.03
C LEU A 236 9.57 1.77 3.78
N PHE A 237 9.40 0.80 4.68
CA PHE A 237 9.99 -0.53 4.51
C PHE A 237 9.49 -1.21 3.23
N MET A 238 8.17 -1.21 2.98
CA MET A 238 7.61 -1.82 1.78
C MET A 238 8.05 -1.13 0.48
N VAL A 239 8.29 0.19 0.52
CA VAL A 239 8.88 0.93 -0.63
C VAL A 239 10.33 0.50 -0.84
N ILE A 240 11.14 0.43 0.23
CA ILE A 240 12.54 -0.02 0.15
C ILE A 240 12.63 -1.46 -0.36
N GLU A 241 11.75 -2.34 0.13
CA GLU A 241 11.69 -3.73 -0.29
C GLU A 241 11.42 -3.89 -1.81
N LYS A 242 10.72 -2.92 -2.43
CA LYS A 242 10.45 -2.93 -3.87
C LYS A 242 11.53 -2.27 -4.74
N LEU A 243 12.56 -1.69 -4.14
CA LEU A 243 13.68 -1.13 -4.91
C LEU A 243 14.55 -2.23 -5.50
N PRO A 244 14.81 -2.20 -6.83
CA PRO A 244 15.54 -3.27 -7.52
C PRO A 244 16.93 -3.56 -6.97
N GLN A 245 17.60 -2.57 -6.37
CA GLN A 245 18.97 -2.72 -5.89
C GLN A 245 19.08 -3.30 -4.47
N ILE A 246 18.07 -3.07 -3.61
CA ILE A 246 18.18 -3.29 -2.17
C ILE A 246 17.12 -4.29 -1.65
N GLY A 247 15.98 -4.40 -2.34
CA GLY A 247 14.81 -5.11 -1.82
C GLY A 247 15.08 -6.52 -1.34
N HIS A 248 15.82 -7.32 -2.11
CA HIS A 248 16.13 -8.71 -1.75
C HIS A 248 17.08 -8.85 -0.52
N VAL A 249 17.85 -7.80 -0.23
CA VAL A 249 18.79 -7.80 0.91
C VAL A 249 18.05 -7.49 2.23
N VAL A 250 16.98 -6.67 2.19
CA VAL A 250 16.30 -6.21 3.42
C VAL A 250 15.19 -7.15 3.89
N THR A 251 14.62 -7.98 3.03
CA THR A 251 13.49 -8.87 3.35
C THR A 251 13.85 -9.88 4.45
N LYS A 252 14.94 -10.64 4.28
CA LYS A 252 15.36 -11.67 5.24
C LYS A 252 15.80 -11.09 6.60
N PRO A 253 16.63 -10.04 6.68
CA PRO A 253 16.92 -9.37 7.95
C PRO A 253 15.67 -8.88 8.68
N MET A 254 14.71 -8.29 7.97
CA MET A 254 13.44 -7.89 8.58
C MET A 254 12.69 -9.10 9.16
N GLY A 255 12.68 -10.23 8.48
CA GLY A 255 12.10 -11.47 9.01
C GLY A 255 12.72 -11.89 10.35
N VAL A 256 14.06 -11.81 10.46
CA VAL A 256 14.78 -12.08 11.73
C VAL A 256 14.38 -11.08 12.81
N VAL A 257 14.34 -9.80 12.50
CA VAL A 257 13.95 -8.75 13.46
C VAL A 257 12.53 -8.99 13.98
N LEU A 258 11.58 -9.33 13.10
CA LEU A 258 10.20 -9.62 13.49
C LEU A 258 10.11 -10.86 14.40
N ILE A 259 10.83 -11.95 14.08
CA ILE A 259 10.87 -13.15 14.92
C ILE A 259 11.45 -12.82 16.30
N LEU A 260 12.55 -12.09 16.37
CA LEU A 260 13.15 -11.68 17.64
C LEU A 260 12.22 -10.78 18.45
N ALA A 261 11.54 -9.84 17.81
CA ALA A 261 10.52 -9.01 18.46
C ALA A 261 9.38 -9.87 19.02
N GLY A 262 8.89 -10.84 18.25
CA GLY A 262 7.84 -11.75 18.69
C GLY A 262 8.26 -12.63 19.87
N LEU A 263 9.47 -13.16 19.86
CA LEU A 263 10.04 -13.91 21.00
C LEU A 263 10.20 -13.00 22.23
N GLY A 264 10.63 -11.76 22.04
CA GLY A 264 10.72 -10.77 23.11
C GLY A 264 9.35 -10.50 23.76
N CYS A 265 8.30 -10.33 22.96
CA CYS A 265 6.93 -10.19 23.46
C CYS A 265 6.48 -11.43 24.27
N ALA A 266 6.78 -12.63 23.79
CA ALA A 266 6.43 -13.88 24.47
C ALA A 266 7.17 -14.01 25.82
N VAL A 267 8.47 -13.74 25.85
CA VAL A 267 9.28 -13.80 27.08
C VAL A 267 8.79 -12.77 28.10
N TYR A 268 8.56 -11.53 27.67
CA TYR A 268 8.05 -10.47 28.55
C TYR A 268 6.66 -10.80 29.08
N GLY A 269 5.77 -11.38 28.26
CA GLY A 269 4.44 -11.81 28.66
C GLY A 269 4.41 -13.00 29.64
N VAL A 270 5.54 -13.71 29.84
CA VAL A 270 5.69 -14.74 30.90
C VAL A 270 6.10 -14.09 32.23
N ILE A 271 6.81 -12.95 32.18
CA ILE A 271 7.41 -12.31 33.34
C ILE A 271 6.41 -11.36 34.04
N VAL A 272 5.49 -10.77 33.27
CA VAL A 272 4.46 -9.84 33.73
C VAL A 272 3.13 -10.55 33.90
#